data_c534d49892bb6db4cf191824fcdf0df6
#
_entry.id   c534d49892bb6db4cf191824fcdf0df6
#
_cell.length_a   1.000
_cell.length_b   1.000
_cell.length_c   1.000
_cell.angle_alpha   90.00
_cell.angle_beta   90.00
_cell.angle_gamma   90.00
#
_symmetry.space_group_name_H-M   'P 1'
#
loop_
_entity.id
_entity.type
_entity.pdbx_description
1 polymer ?
#
loop_
_entity_poly.entity_id
_entity_poly.type
_entity_poly.pdbx_seq_one_letter_code
_entity_poly.pdbx_strand_id
1 'polypeptide(L)'
;VAVQYNIQTSFQLLLPENPTIESSDLSSIFFNLMDNAIESCQLSHSEKPFIHITAKQTANFLTIHMTNSKDPAIKFTHKTSKTDSWSHGFGLAIVEEIASKYDGSCQWIDGGDVFESVVMVEVG
;
A
#
# COMPACT_ATOMS: atom_id res chain seq x y z
N VAL A 1 -16.70 -3.24 0.19
CA VAL A 1 -16.03 -3.45 1.49
C VAL A 1 -15.83 -2.12 2.19
N ALA A 2 -15.25 -1.13 1.49
CA ALA A 2 -15.04 0.20 2.09
C ALA A 2 -16.36 0.83 2.54
N VAL A 3 -17.41 0.64 1.76
CA VAL A 3 -18.74 1.17 2.08
C VAL A 3 -19.27 0.53 3.35
N GLN A 4 -19.07 -0.77 3.49
CA GLN A 4 -19.57 -1.53 4.63
C GLN A 4 -19.02 -1.05 5.97
N TYR A 5 -17.78 -0.53 5.96
CA TYR A 5 -17.10 -0.08 7.17
C TYR A 5 -16.98 1.45 7.23
N ASN A 6 -17.67 2.15 6.32
CA ASN A 6 -17.65 3.61 6.27
C ASN A 6 -16.23 4.19 6.21
N ILE A 7 -15.36 3.56 5.45
CA ILE A 7 -13.98 4.02 5.32
C ILE A 7 -13.96 5.23 4.39
N GLN A 8 -13.43 6.34 4.87
CA GLN A 8 -13.23 7.53 4.06
C GLN A 8 -12.02 7.32 3.16
N THR A 9 -12.21 7.42 1.84
CA THR A 9 -11.10 7.22 0.91
C THR A 9 -10.82 8.51 0.15
N SER A 10 -9.54 8.77 -0.11
CA SER A 10 -9.09 9.91 -0.87
C SER A 10 -8.01 9.46 -1.84
N PHE A 11 -8.17 9.84 -3.11
CA PHE A 11 -7.25 9.44 -4.17
C PHE A 11 -6.74 10.68 -4.90
N GLN A 12 -5.43 10.73 -5.10
CA GLN A 12 -4.81 11.73 -5.96
C GLN A 12 -3.77 11.02 -6.80
N LEU A 13 -4.18 10.62 -8.00
CA LEU A 13 -3.36 9.77 -8.86
C LEU A 13 -2.94 10.52 -10.11
N LEU A 14 -1.65 10.79 -10.25
CA LEU A 14 -1.05 11.38 -11.42
C LEU A 14 -0.11 10.34 -12.03
N LEU A 15 -0.69 9.48 -12.86
CA LEU A 15 0.03 8.35 -13.43
C LEU A 15 0.69 8.75 -14.74
N PRO A 16 1.86 8.15 -15.06
CA PRO A 16 2.53 8.44 -16.33
C PRO A 16 1.72 7.91 -17.51
N GLU A 17 1.85 8.57 -18.67
CA GLU A 17 1.10 8.16 -19.86
C GLU A 17 1.57 6.83 -20.42
N ASN A 18 2.86 6.64 -20.50
CA ASN A 18 3.45 5.44 -21.10
C ASN A 18 4.51 4.86 -20.16
N PRO A 19 4.06 4.28 -19.03
CA PRO A 19 5.03 3.74 -18.09
C PRO A 19 5.66 2.45 -18.62
N THR A 20 6.91 2.21 -18.23
CA THR A 20 7.58 0.96 -18.56
C THR A 20 7.13 -0.18 -17.67
N ILE A 21 6.48 0.12 -16.57
CA ILE A 21 5.92 -0.91 -15.70
C ILE A 21 4.70 -1.54 -16.37
N GLU A 22 4.61 -2.86 -16.32
CA GLU A 22 3.46 -3.56 -16.87
C GLU A 22 2.22 -3.25 -16.05
N SER A 23 1.08 -3.10 -16.74
CA SER A 23 -0.17 -2.75 -16.06
C SER A 23 -0.61 -3.80 -15.04
N SER A 24 -0.32 -5.08 -15.28
CA SER A 24 -0.63 -6.13 -14.31
C SER A 24 0.20 -5.97 -13.03
N ASP A 25 1.46 -5.58 -13.15
CA ASP A 25 2.31 -5.35 -11.98
C ASP A 25 1.84 -4.11 -11.22
N LEU A 26 1.51 -3.05 -11.92
CA LEU A 26 1.01 -1.83 -11.29
C LEU A 26 -0.30 -2.09 -10.56
N SER A 27 -1.22 -2.82 -11.19
CA SER A 27 -2.48 -3.21 -10.57
C SER A 27 -2.25 -4.05 -9.32
N SER A 28 -1.29 -4.97 -9.37
CA SER A 28 -0.97 -5.82 -8.23
C SER A 28 -0.46 -5.00 -7.04
N ILE A 29 0.37 -3.98 -7.31
CA ILE A 29 0.82 -3.08 -6.25
C ILE A 29 -0.38 -2.41 -5.57
N PHE A 30 -1.27 -1.81 -6.38
CA PHE A 30 -2.42 -1.11 -5.82
C PHE A 30 -3.36 -2.04 -5.07
N PHE A 31 -3.66 -3.22 -5.62
CA PHE A 31 -4.54 -4.17 -4.96
C PHE A 31 -4.00 -4.63 -3.62
N ASN A 32 -2.71 -4.95 -3.56
CA ASN A 32 -2.13 -5.44 -2.32
C ASN A 32 -2.05 -4.36 -1.26
N LEU A 33 -1.71 -3.14 -1.66
CA LEU A 33 -1.70 -2.00 -0.73
C LEU A 33 -3.11 -1.71 -0.23
N MET A 34 -4.11 -1.74 -1.12
CA MET A 34 -5.48 -1.43 -0.75
C MET A 34 -6.05 -2.51 0.18
N ASP A 35 -5.81 -3.79 -0.12
CA ASP A 35 -6.28 -4.87 0.75
C ASP A 35 -5.71 -4.73 2.15
N ASN A 36 -4.41 -4.43 2.24
CA ASN A 36 -3.76 -4.23 3.53
C ASN A 36 -4.37 -3.04 4.28
N ALA A 37 -4.63 -1.95 3.55
CA ALA A 37 -5.20 -0.74 4.16
C ALA A 37 -6.63 -0.98 4.65
N ILE A 38 -7.46 -1.65 3.85
CA ILE A 38 -8.85 -1.95 4.22
C ILE A 38 -8.87 -2.81 5.48
N GLU A 39 -8.04 -3.85 5.50
CA GLU A 39 -7.99 -4.74 6.65
C GLU A 39 -7.55 -4.00 7.91
N SER A 40 -6.54 -3.16 7.78
CA SER A 40 -6.05 -2.36 8.90
C SER A 40 -7.15 -1.42 9.43
N CYS A 41 -7.93 -0.81 8.53
CA CYS A 41 -9.06 0.03 8.91
C CYS A 41 -10.13 -0.76 9.64
N GLN A 42 -10.42 -1.97 9.19
CA GLN A 42 -11.42 -2.84 9.83
C GLN A 42 -11.01 -3.20 11.25
N LEU A 43 -9.72 -3.40 11.47
CA LEU A 43 -9.19 -3.76 12.78
C LEU A 43 -8.94 -2.55 13.67
N SER A 44 -9.01 -1.35 13.13
CA SER A 44 -8.65 -0.13 13.87
C SER A 44 -9.67 0.24 14.94
N HIS A 45 -10.91 -0.19 14.79
CA HIS A 45 -12.02 0.21 15.65
C HIS A 45 -12.23 1.73 15.70
N SER A 46 -11.68 2.45 14.72
CA SER A 46 -11.87 3.88 14.61
C SER A 46 -13.30 4.19 14.16
N GLU A 47 -13.87 5.24 14.68
CA GLU A 47 -15.18 5.70 14.23
C GLU A 47 -15.12 6.31 12.84
N LYS A 48 -13.94 6.81 12.46
CA LYS A 48 -13.73 7.47 11.16
C LYS A 48 -12.48 6.93 10.49
N PRO A 49 -12.49 5.63 10.11
CA PRO A 49 -11.32 5.08 9.43
C PRO A 49 -11.11 5.75 8.08
N PHE A 50 -9.86 5.87 7.68
CA PHE A 50 -9.53 6.54 6.44
C PHE A 50 -8.43 5.81 5.67
N ILE A 51 -8.41 6.04 4.35
CA ILE A 51 -7.33 5.63 3.46
C ILE A 51 -7.06 6.80 2.51
N HIS A 52 -5.81 7.26 2.47
CA HIS A 52 -5.37 8.27 1.52
C HIS A 52 -4.31 7.65 0.61
N ILE A 53 -4.49 7.81 -0.69
CA ILE A 53 -3.52 7.34 -1.68
C ILE A 53 -3.12 8.49 -2.57
N THR A 54 -1.82 8.68 -2.74
CA THR A 54 -1.30 9.57 -3.75
C THR A 54 -0.31 8.80 -4.62
N ALA A 55 -0.29 9.10 -5.91
CA ALA A 55 0.67 8.53 -6.83
C ALA A 55 1.14 9.64 -7.75
N LYS A 56 2.45 9.80 -7.88
CA LYS A 56 3.02 10.90 -8.65
C LYS A 56 4.35 10.47 -9.23
N GLN A 57 4.57 10.85 -10.49
CA GLN A 57 5.87 10.64 -11.12
C GLN A 57 6.76 11.83 -10.85
N THR A 58 7.97 11.54 -10.41
CA THR A 58 9.03 12.55 -10.25
C THR A 58 10.27 11.99 -10.95
N ALA A 59 10.75 12.69 -11.96
CA ALA A 59 11.80 12.20 -12.82
C ALA A 59 11.38 10.85 -13.42
N ASN A 60 12.16 9.80 -13.25
CA ASN A 60 11.88 8.48 -13.83
C ASN A 60 11.18 7.55 -12.86
N PHE A 61 10.76 8.06 -11.70
CA PHE A 61 10.15 7.22 -10.67
C PHE A 61 8.71 7.59 -10.42
N LEU A 62 7.88 6.57 -10.27
CA LEU A 62 6.53 6.71 -9.76
C LEU A 62 6.57 6.41 -8.26
N THR A 63 6.08 7.34 -7.45
CA THR A 63 5.96 7.16 -6.01
C THR A 63 4.50 6.99 -5.66
N ILE A 64 4.18 5.86 -5.02
CA ILE A 64 2.84 5.57 -4.52
C ILE A 64 2.92 5.69 -3.01
N HIS A 65 2.13 6.58 -2.45
CA HIS A 65 2.12 6.84 -1.01
C HIS A 65 0.71 6.59 -0.48
N MET A 66 0.60 5.73 0.52
CA MET A 66 -0.68 5.40 1.11
C MET A 66 -0.60 5.55 2.62
N THR A 67 -1.60 6.21 3.20
CA THR A 67 -1.75 6.25 4.66
C THR A 67 -3.13 5.71 5.01
N ASN A 68 -3.21 5.00 6.11
CA ASN A 68 -4.48 4.42 6.54
C ASN A 68 -4.54 4.29 8.06
N SER A 69 -5.76 4.27 8.57
CA SER A 69 -6.01 4.05 9.99
C SER A 69 -5.53 2.68 10.43
N LYS A 70 -5.05 2.61 11.67
CA LYS A 70 -4.51 1.39 12.26
C LYS A 70 -4.82 1.38 13.76
N ASP A 71 -5.05 0.19 14.31
CA ASP A 71 -5.14 0.04 15.76
C ASP A 71 -3.72 0.15 16.35
N PRO A 72 -3.48 1.12 17.23
CA PRO A 72 -2.13 1.28 17.81
C PRO A 72 -1.70 0.09 18.67
N ALA A 73 -2.65 -0.73 19.13
CA ALA A 73 -2.33 -1.93 19.90
C ALA A 73 -1.78 -3.06 19.02
N ILE A 74 -2.04 -3.00 17.72
CA ILE A 74 -1.57 -4.01 16.78
C ILE A 74 -0.31 -3.48 16.11
N LYS A 75 0.84 -4.02 16.48
CA LYS A 75 2.10 -3.58 15.90
C LYS A 75 2.33 -4.23 14.55
N PHE A 76 2.82 -3.46 13.61
CA PHE A 76 3.16 -3.98 12.31
C PHE A 76 4.32 -4.96 12.43
N THR A 77 4.15 -6.14 11.83
CA THR A 77 5.22 -7.13 11.74
C THR A 77 5.40 -7.46 10.27
N HIS A 78 6.59 -7.19 9.75
CA HIS A 78 6.89 -7.45 8.37
C HIS A 78 7.08 -8.94 8.15
N LYS A 79 6.33 -9.51 7.19
CA LYS A 79 6.42 -10.91 6.83
C LYS A 79 6.95 -11.05 5.43
N THR A 80 8.06 -11.75 5.29
CA THR A 80 8.73 -11.91 4.01
C THR A 80 8.64 -13.32 3.45
N SER A 81 8.05 -14.25 4.20
CA SER A 81 8.01 -15.66 3.84
C SER A 81 6.58 -16.17 3.78
N LYS A 82 6.34 -17.07 2.84
CA LYS A 82 5.04 -17.72 2.71
C LYS A 82 4.69 -18.59 3.90
N THR A 83 5.65 -18.99 4.68
CA THR A 83 5.37 -19.78 5.87
C THR A 83 4.71 -18.98 6.97
N ASP A 84 4.79 -17.65 6.91
CA ASP A 84 4.16 -16.77 7.90
C ASP A 84 2.71 -16.43 7.59
N SER A 85 2.06 -17.14 6.96
CA SER A 85 1.34 -16.69 5.99
C SER A 85 -0.08 -17.02 5.77
N TRP A 86 -0.79 -17.36 6.70
CA TRP A 86 -2.23 -17.34 6.57
C TRP A 86 -2.75 -15.93 6.65
N SER A 87 -1.95 -15.01 7.04
CA SER A 87 -2.38 -13.65 7.23
C SER A 87 -1.99 -12.78 6.04
N HIS A 88 -2.56 -11.64 6.01
CA HIS A 88 -2.41 -10.61 5.01
C HIS A 88 -1.00 -10.05 4.84
N GLY A 89 -0.03 -10.48 5.57
CA GLY A 89 1.33 -10.01 5.46
C GLY A 89 1.98 -10.27 4.12
N PHE A 90 1.45 -11.21 3.35
CA PHE A 90 1.96 -11.53 2.05
C PHE A 90 1.82 -10.44 1.02
N GLY A 91 0.76 -9.67 1.09
CA GLY A 91 0.52 -8.63 0.11
C GLY A 91 1.69 -7.66 0.04
N LEU A 92 2.28 -7.32 1.17
CA LEU A 92 3.41 -6.40 1.19
C LEU A 92 4.68 -7.04 0.63
N ALA A 93 4.87 -8.34 0.87
CA ALA A 93 6.01 -9.05 0.27
C ALA A 93 5.90 -9.11 -1.24
N ILE A 94 4.69 -9.26 -1.78
CA ILE A 94 4.46 -9.24 -3.22
C ILE A 94 4.79 -7.84 -3.77
N VAL A 95 4.39 -6.79 -3.09
CA VAL A 95 4.70 -5.42 -3.51
C VAL A 95 6.21 -5.20 -3.55
N GLU A 96 6.92 -5.68 -2.55
CA GLU A 96 8.38 -5.55 -2.52
C GLU A 96 9.05 -6.30 -3.66
N GLU A 97 8.56 -7.48 -3.99
CA GLU A 97 9.09 -8.25 -5.10
C GLU A 97 8.88 -7.51 -6.42
N ILE A 98 7.69 -6.95 -6.62
CA ILE A 98 7.40 -6.18 -7.83
C ILE A 98 8.26 -4.92 -7.89
N ALA A 99 8.36 -4.19 -6.77
CA ALA A 99 9.17 -2.97 -6.73
C ALA A 99 10.63 -3.26 -7.09
N SER A 100 11.16 -4.35 -6.57
CA SER A 100 12.53 -4.78 -6.87
C SER A 100 12.74 -5.04 -8.36
N LYS A 101 11.74 -5.61 -9.02
CA LYS A 101 11.77 -5.87 -10.45
C LYS A 101 11.94 -4.60 -11.29
N TYR A 102 11.49 -3.45 -10.75
CA TYR A 102 11.55 -2.16 -11.42
C TYR A 102 12.53 -1.22 -10.74
N ASP A 103 13.58 -1.76 -10.15
CA ASP A 103 14.65 -1.01 -9.49
C ASP A 103 14.12 -0.03 -8.45
N GLY A 104 13.06 -0.42 -7.77
CA GLY A 104 12.40 0.41 -6.79
C GLY A 104 12.65 -0.02 -5.37
N SER A 105 11.90 0.59 -4.47
CA SER A 105 12.02 0.32 -3.04
C SER A 105 10.68 0.53 -2.35
N CYS A 106 10.57 -0.02 -1.16
CA CYS A 106 9.37 0.13 -0.33
C CYS A 106 9.77 0.54 1.07
N GLN A 107 8.90 1.34 1.70
CA GLN A 107 9.02 1.67 3.11
C GLN A 107 7.68 1.43 3.78
N TRP A 108 7.71 0.79 4.93
CA TRP A 108 6.52 0.53 5.74
C TRP A 108 6.74 1.22 7.07
N ILE A 109 5.86 2.14 7.44
CA ILE A 109 6.04 2.98 8.62
C ILE A 109 4.83 2.82 9.53
N ASP A 110 5.06 2.25 10.71
CA ASP A 110 4.04 2.11 11.74
C ASP A 110 4.07 3.36 12.62
N GLY A 111 3.09 4.23 12.43
CA GLY A 111 2.95 5.46 13.19
C GLY A 111 2.04 5.33 14.40
N GLY A 112 1.69 4.12 14.80
CA GLY A 112 0.76 3.88 15.91
C GLY A 112 -0.66 3.75 15.42
N ASP A 113 -1.39 4.84 15.35
CA ASP A 113 -2.77 4.83 14.87
C ASP A 113 -2.89 5.07 13.36
N VAL A 114 -1.77 5.23 12.69
CA VAL A 114 -1.70 5.39 11.22
C VAL A 114 -0.58 4.53 10.70
N PHE A 115 -0.84 3.84 9.60
CA PHE A 115 0.19 3.08 8.89
C PHE A 115 0.47 3.78 7.55
N GLU A 116 1.73 3.85 7.20
CA GLU A 116 2.16 4.54 5.98
C GLU A 116 2.95 3.59 5.10
N SER A 117 2.60 3.55 3.82
CA SER A 117 3.28 2.74 2.82
C SER A 117 3.83 3.67 1.75
N VAL A 118 5.11 3.51 1.43
CA VAL A 118 5.75 4.27 0.35
C VAL A 118 6.39 3.29 -0.60
N VAL A 119 5.95 3.31 -1.86
CA VAL A 119 6.49 2.43 -2.90
C VAL A 119 6.99 3.30 -4.03
N MET A 120 8.24 3.07 -4.43
CA MET A 120 8.84 3.74 -5.57
C MET A 120 9.23 2.72 -6.62
N VAL A 121 8.89 2.98 -7.87
CA VAL A 121 9.26 2.11 -8.99
C VAL A 121 9.74 2.97 -10.15
N GLU A 122 10.70 2.46 -10.90
CA GLU A 122 11.16 3.16 -12.09
C GLU A 122 10.18 2.93 -13.23
N VAL A 123 9.75 4.00 -13.88
CA VAL A 123 8.71 3.92 -14.92
C VAL A 123 9.12 4.58 -16.23
N GLY A 124 10.33 4.93 -16.36
CA GLY A 124 10.78 5.54 -17.57
C GLY A 124 11.91 6.46 -17.40
#